data_245d19044235ccb940fff5ff231ca254
#
_entry.id   245d19044235ccb940fff5ff231ca254
#
_cell.length_a   1.000
_cell.length_b   1.000
_cell.length_c   1.000
_cell.angle_alpha   90.00
_cell.angle_beta   90.00
_cell.angle_gamma   90.00
#
_symmetry.space_group_name_H-M   'P 1'
#
loop_
_entity.id
_entity.type
_entity.pdbx_description
1 polymer ?
#
loop_
_entity_poly.entity_id
_entity_poly.type
_entity_poly.pdbx_seq_one_letter_code
_entity_poly.pdbx_strand_id
1 'polypeptide(L)'
;MRSRPAPVFMVLVSGQLITCNFFWLYTANVRQPRGLCNHEGDSWASPGNLSLHPHKFDYQRVVGNGHQDVPYPIPVPNDTLLLGQEDMDDSPRRFLTIGISSVWRKDDYLTRTVDSILRESTVQERSEDVYLFLMLADADPNVRAQRASELGQRYQHAIQSGFLRVLQPPQVLYPSLDFSSIRRTYNDPISRVQWRTKQVLDFAFLFWYTWTRQPSQYYLILEDDVLSARHFVTAIKDFVSMHNGHHWVSLQLAGFLGIGQLVRCYDLDRLVSFLLLFYREHPVDMLVNHWVSLMAPEKPPKNMPTRRVPGLFQHIGVHSTLANKTQALKDNTFSLVKRRYSHVNPTADVVTTIRQYKGYLPEHAYSSAPGMFWGIPRPGDTFDILFPEAFKVKRVVIITGAAVSKKKKMRDKLLSGILEVSSSFSKMETPRKATCRNFVNVKEFQ
;
A
#
# COMPACT_ATOMS: atom_id res chain seq x y z
N MET A 1 5.57 31.65 45.23
CA MET A 1 5.24 31.86 43.82
C MET A 1 5.83 30.70 43.03
N ARG A 2 5.02 29.73 42.60
CA ARG A 2 5.48 28.60 41.76
C ARG A 2 5.44 29.10 40.31
N SER A 3 6.61 29.22 39.68
CA SER A 3 6.75 29.49 38.26
C SER A 3 6.09 28.38 37.47
N ARG A 4 5.07 28.70 36.69
CA ARG A 4 4.52 27.79 35.68
C ARG A 4 5.59 27.54 34.61
N PRO A 5 5.89 26.29 34.22
CA PRO A 5 6.83 26.04 33.14
C PRO A 5 6.26 26.62 31.85
N ALA A 6 7.10 27.29 31.07
CA ALA A 6 6.74 27.79 29.76
C ALA A 6 6.39 26.64 28.80
N PRO A 7 5.36 26.77 27.99
CA PRO A 7 5.00 25.77 27.01
C PRO A 7 6.03 25.72 25.88
N VAL A 8 6.36 24.51 25.44
CA VAL A 8 7.31 24.24 24.34
C VAL A 8 6.54 23.81 23.11
N PHE A 9 6.71 24.52 21.97
CA PHE A 9 5.93 24.31 20.76
C PHE A 9 6.71 23.69 19.59
N MET A 10 8.05 23.63 19.65
CA MET A 10 8.83 23.21 18.48
C MET A 10 10.20 22.65 18.84
N VAL A 11 10.64 21.70 18.02
CA VAL A 11 12.01 21.15 18.03
C VAL A 11 12.62 21.37 16.65
N LEU A 12 13.70 22.11 16.57
CA LEU A 12 14.47 22.42 15.36
C LEU A 12 15.79 21.62 15.34
N VAL A 13 16.12 21.05 14.21
CA VAL A 13 17.42 20.40 14.01
C VAL A 13 18.09 21.01 12.77
N SER A 14 19.14 21.79 12.95
CA SER A 14 19.97 22.32 11.87
C SER A 14 21.32 21.64 11.83
N GLY A 15 21.87 21.35 10.65
CA GLY A 15 23.13 20.60 10.57
C GLY A 15 23.98 20.85 9.32
N GLN A 16 25.28 20.60 9.42
CA GLN A 16 26.21 20.56 8.30
C GLN A 16 26.55 19.11 7.93
N LEU A 17 26.46 18.78 6.64
CA LEU A 17 26.86 17.49 6.09
C LEU A 17 28.04 17.65 5.12
N ILE A 18 29.03 16.79 5.26
CA ILE A 18 30.08 16.60 4.25
C ILE A 18 29.58 15.55 3.28
N THR A 19 29.44 15.92 2.02
CA THR A 19 28.99 15.07 0.93
C THR A 19 30.03 14.01 0.58
N CYS A 20 29.65 12.73 0.64
CA CYS A 20 30.34 11.67 -0.08
C CYS A 20 29.51 11.27 -1.30
N ASN A 21 30.03 11.61 -2.48
CA ASN A 21 29.46 11.24 -3.77
C ASN A 21 29.62 9.74 -4.02
N PHE A 22 28.53 9.06 -4.40
CA PHE A 22 28.60 7.83 -5.17
C PHE A 22 27.69 7.95 -6.39
N PHE A 23 28.34 8.12 -7.53
CA PHE A 23 27.75 8.00 -8.86
C PHE A 23 27.56 6.52 -9.22
N TRP A 24 26.37 6.12 -9.64
CA TRP A 24 26.18 5.07 -10.62
C TRP A 24 25.42 5.66 -11.78
N LEU A 25 26.15 5.86 -12.88
CA LEU A 25 25.62 6.24 -14.19
C LEU A 25 24.98 5.01 -14.84
N TYR A 26 23.70 5.14 -15.19
CA TYR A 26 23.13 4.41 -16.31
C TYR A 26 22.56 5.43 -17.27
N THR A 27 23.30 5.66 -18.37
CA THR A 27 22.87 6.47 -19.51
C THR A 27 22.06 5.59 -20.45
N ALA A 28 20.77 5.88 -20.58
CA ALA A 28 20.01 5.46 -21.75
C ALA A 28 19.61 6.72 -22.52
N ASN A 29 20.25 6.93 -23.68
CA ASN A 29 19.89 7.95 -24.65
C ASN A 29 18.53 7.63 -25.27
N VAL A 30 17.54 8.50 -25.06
CA VAL A 30 16.37 8.59 -25.93
C VAL A 30 16.24 10.03 -26.39
N ARG A 31 16.41 10.26 -27.70
CA ARG A 31 16.18 11.54 -28.39
C ARG A 31 14.70 11.88 -28.35
N GLN A 32 14.39 13.10 -27.93
CA GLN A 32 13.07 13.71 -28.11
C GLN A 32 12.95 14.31 -29.51
N PRO A 33 11.79 14.20 -30.16
CA PRO A 33 11.41 15.11 -31.23
C PRO A 33 10.70 16.35 -30.66
N ARG A 34 11.12 17.52 -31.12
CA ARG A 34 10.47 18.82 -30.90
C ARG A 34 9.23 18.92 -31.79
N GLY A 35 8.12 19.38 -31.22
CA GLY A 35 6.95 19.82 -32.00
C GLY A 35 6.07 20.71 -31.12
N LEU A 36 6.02 21.97 -31.51
CA LEU A 36 5.21 23.04 -30.94
C LEU A 36 3.73 22.77 -31.16
N CYS A 37 2.89 23.09 -30.14
CA CYS A 37 1.63 23.81 -30.32
C CYS A 37 1.19 24.43 -29.00
N ASN A 38 1.09 25.75 -28.98
CA ASN A 38 0.42 26.55 -27.95
C ASN A 38 -1.09 26.44 -28.15
N HIS A 39 -1.85 26.22 -27.08
CA HIS A 39 -3.20 26.69 -26.95
C HIS A 39 -3.45 27.17 -25.53
N GLU A 40 -3.90 28.41 -25.45
CA GLU A 40 -4.33 29.11 -24.25
C GLU A 40 -5.72 28.63 -23.79
N GLY A 41 -5.91 28.62 -22.49
CA GLY A 41 -7.11 29.03 -21.78
C GLY A 41 -8.33 28.12 -21.84
N ASP A 42 -8.56 27.36 -20.76
CA ASP A 42 -9.93 27.18 -20.27
C ASP A 42 -9.95 26.94 -18.77
N SER A 43 -10.67 27.80 -18.10
CA SER A 43 -10.93 27.80 -16.66
C SER A 43 -11.86 26.64 -16.28
N TRP A 44 -11.39 25.72 -15.46
CA TRP A 44 -12.22 24.65 -14.90
C TRP A 44 -12.93 25.16 -13.63
N ALA A 45 -14.24 25.32 -13.74
CA ALA A 45 -15.14 25.54 -12.62
C ALA A 45 -15.17 24.32 -11.69
N SER A 46 -15.21 24.58 -10.36
CA SER A 46 -15.37 23.55 -9.33
C SER A 46 -16.61 22.70 -9.58
N PRO A 47 -16.52 21.36 -9.57
CA PRO A 47 -17.71 20.53 -9.68
C PRO A 47 -18.47 20.54 -8.36
N GLY A 48 -19.70 21.07 -8.42
CA GLY A 48 -20.70 20.87 -7.39
C GLY A 48 -20.98 19.37 -7.14
N ASN A 49 -21.48 19.07 -5.95
CA ASN A 49 -21.90 17.75 -5.49
C ASN A 49 -22.74 17.00 -6.54
N LEU A 50 -22.09 16.21 -7.36
CA LEU A 50 -22.71 15.18 -8.18
C LEU A 50 -22.76 13.91 -7.36
N SER A 51 -23.96 13.49 -6.99
CA SER A 51 -24.22 12.12 -6.52
C SER A 51 -23.90 11.17 -7.68
N LEU A 52 -22.69 10.64 -7.69
CA LEU A 52 -22.27 9.64 -8.65
C LEU A 52 -22.96 8.32 -8.29
N HIS A 53 -24.13 8.09 -8.88
CA HIS A 53 -24.56 6.71 -9.09
C HIS A 53 -23.47 6.02 -9.90
N PRO A 54 -22.96 4.85 -9.47
CA PRO A 54 -21.97 4.12 -10.26
C PRO A 54 -22.64 3.76 -11.60
N HIS A 55 -22.19 4.38 -12.68
CA HIS A 55 -22.55 3.92 -14.02
C HIS A 55 -22.00 2.50 -14.14
N LYS A 56 -22.88 1.50 -14.10
CA LYS A 56 -22.53 0.11 -14.40
C LYS A 56 -21.91 0.08 -15.78
N PHE A 57 -20.64 -0.25 -15.87
CA PHE A 57 -20.00 -0.49 -17.13
C PHE A 57 -20.66 -1.71 -17.77
N ASP A 58 -21.36 -1.49 -18.87
CA ASP A 58 -22.07 -2.57 -19.56
C ASP A 58 -21.09 -3.33 -20.46
N TYR A 59 -20.41 -4.28 -19.87
CA TYR A 59 -19.45 -5.14 -20.54
C TYR A 59 -20.08 -5.89 -21.75
N GLN A 60 -21.33 -6.37 -21.63
CA GLN A 60 -22.04 -7.07 -22.71
C GLN A 60 -22.26 -6.16 -23.91
N ARG A 61 -22.48 -4.87 -23.67
CA ARG A 61 -22.68 -3.87 -24.73
C ARG A 61 -21.40 -3.55 -25.50
N VAL A 62 -20.24 -3.64 -24.83
CA VAL A 62 -18.93 -3.32 -25.42
C VAL A 62 -18.33 -4.52 -26.16
N VAL A 63 -18.48 -5.75 -25.62
CA VAL A 63 -17.84 -6.96 -26.17
C VAL A 63 -18.73 -7.70 -27.16
N GLY A 64 -20.03 -7.39 -27.20
CA GLY A 64 -20.99 -8.09 -28.06
C GLY A 64 -21.24 -9.54 -27.62
N ASN A 65 -22.11 -10.24 -28.36
CA ASN A 65 -22.49 -11.64 -28.10
C ASN A 65 -21.41 -12.69 -28.46
N GLY A 66 -20.15 -12.28 -28.63
CA GLY A 66 -19.04 -13.18 -28.98
C GLY A 66 -18.44 -13.85 -27.74
N HIS A 67 -18.73 -15.14 -27.57
CA HIS A 67 -18.05 -16.11 -26.68
C HIS A 67 -17.50 -15.59 -25.36
N GLN A 68 -18.38 -15.22 -24.41
CA GLN A 68 -18.00 -15.03 -23.03
C GLN A 68 -17.88 -16.39 -22.34
N ASP A 69 -16.67 -16.87 -22.16
CA ASP A 69 -16.44 -18.12 -21.42
C ASP A 69 -16.70 -17.95 -19.91
N VAL A 70 -16.64 -16.71 -19.41
CA VAL A 70 -16.90 -16.34 -18.00
C VAL A 70 -18.12 -15.42 -17.96
N PRO A 71 -19.15 -15.72 -17.14
CA PRO A 71 -20.31 -14.85 -17.03
C PRO A 71 -19.96 -13.50 -16.41
N TYR A 72 -20.55 -12.43 -16.94
CA TYR A 72 -20.50 -11.10 -16.35
C TYR A 72 -21.89 -10.45 -16.35
N PRO A 73 -22.38 -9.97 -15.21
CA PRO A 73 -21.75 -9.97 -13.88
C PRO A 73 -21.50 -11.38 -13.36
N ILE A 74 -20.39 -11.53 -12.61
CA ILE A 74 -20.02 -12.83 -12.03
C ILE A 74 -21.04 -13.20 -10.96
N PRO A 75 -21.70 -14.37 -11.02
CA PRO A 75 -22.62 -14.79 -9.98
C PRO A 75 -21.94 -14.89 -8.60
N VAL A 76 -22.64 -14.43 -7.57
CA VAL A 76 -22.22 -14.56 -6.16
C VAL A 76 -23.27 -15.42 -5.43
N PRO A 77 -23.13 -16.76 -5.48
CA PRO A 77 -24.03 -17.67 -4.80
C PRO A 77 -24.00 -17.51 -3.26
N ASN A 78 -25.06 -17.94 -2.59
CA ASN A 78 -25.17 -17.86 -1.12
C ASN A 78 -24.10 -18.69 -0.38
N ASP A 79 -23.55 -19.73 -1.00
CA ASP A 79 -22.48 -20.56 -0.46
C ASP A 79 -21.08 -19.99 -0.70
N THR A 80 -20.97 -18.79 -1.27
CA THR A 80 -19.69 -18.09 -1.46
C THR A 80 -18.98 -17.81 -0.14
N LEU A 81 -19.74 -17.42 0.89
CA LEU A 81 -19.19 -17.18 2.22
C LEU A 81 -19.16 -18.49 3.02
N LEU A 82 -17.96 -19.03 3.25
CA LEU A 82 -17.75 -20.24 4.03
C LEU A 82 -17.75 -19.97 5.53
N LEU A 83 -17.07 -18.89 5.96
CA LEU A 83 -16.94 -18.49 7.36
C LEU A 83 -17.01 -16.97 7.49
N GLY A 84 -17.68 -16.49 8.54
CA GLY A 84 -17.86 -15.07 8.84
C GLY A 84 -19.31 -14.64 8.77
N GLN A 85 -19.52 -13.33 8.80
CA GLN A 85 -20.85 -12.72 8.69
C GLN A 85 -20.89 -11.78 7.50
N GLU A 86 -22.00 -11.75 6.78
CA GLU A 86 -22.23 -10.71 5.77
C GLU A 86 -22.49 -9.37 6.48
N ASP A 87 -22.09 -8.27 5.84
CA ASP A 87 -22.43 -6.95 6.35
C ASP A 87 -23.95 -6.74 6.26
N MET A 88 -24.51 -6.10 7.27
CA MET A 88 -25.85 -5.51 7.16
C MET A 88 -25.75 -4.32 6.19
N ASP A 89 -26.79 -4.09 5.41
CA ASP A 89 -26.81 -3.01 4.39
C ASP A 89 -26.49 -1.62 4.95
N ASP A 90 -26.77 -1.38 6.25
CA ASP A 90 -26.51 -0.12 6.94
C ASP A 90 -25.15 -0.03 7.66
N SER A 91 -24.28 -1.03 7.51
CA SER A 91 -22.96 -0.99 8.16
C SER A 91 -22.07 0.11 7.57
N PRO A 92 -21.41 0.95 8.42
CA PRO A 92 -20.52 1.98 7.91
C PRO A 92 -19.34 1.36 7.16
N ARG A 93 -19.01 1.92 6.01
CA ARG A 93 -17.86 1.46 5.21
C ARG A 93 -16.57 1.62 6.00
N ARG A 94 -15.80 0.54 6.13
CA ARG A 94 -14.47 0.58 6.72
C ARG A 94 -13.45 1.27 5.80
N PHE A 95 -12.27 1.50 6.32
CA PHE A 95 -11.18 2.11 5.55
C PHE A 95 -10.63 1.14 4.50
N LEU A 96 -10.37 -0.13 4.85
CA LEU A 96 -9.58 -1.06 4.06
C LEU A 96 -10.19 -2.48 4.03
N THR A 97 -10.25 -3.07 2.84
CA THR A 97 -10.36 -4.53 2.68
C THR A 97 -9.03 -5.09 2.18
N ILE A 98 -8.48 -6.07 2.88
CA ILE A 98 -7.33 -6.86 2.43
C ILE A 98 -7.87 -8.12 1.76
N GLY A 99 -7.54 -8.32 0.48
CA GLY A 99 -7.95 -9.51 -0.26
C GLY A 99 -6.78 -10.45 -0.52
N ILE A 100 -6.95 -11.72 -0.17
CA ILE A 100 -5.98 -12.79 -0.36
C ILE A 100 -6.66 -13.96 -1.06
N SER A 101 -6.14 -14.38 -2.21
CA SER A 101 -6.50 -15.65 -2.84
C SER A 101 -5.45 -16.69 -2.50
N SER A 102 -5.86 -17.87 -2.04
CA SER A 102 -4.95 -18.93 -1.59
C SER A 102 -5.38 -20.29 -2.11
N VAL A 103 -4.39 -21.05 -2.57
CA VAL A 103 -4.52 -22.48 -2.85
C VAL A 103 -3.59 -23.26 -1.93
N TRP A 104 -3.92 -24.52 -1.66
CA TRP A 104 -3.11 -25.37 -0.79
C TRP A 104 -1.68 -25.53 -1.33
N ARG A 105 -0.71 -25.43 -0.42
CA ARG A 105 0.71 -25.67 -0.68
C ARG A 105 1.30 -26.52 0.44
N LYS A 106 2.37 -27.26 0.13
CA LYS A 106 3.11 -28.05 1.11
C LYS A 106 3.61 -27.18 2.27
N ASP A 107 4.08 -25.97 1.97
CA ASP A 107 4.52 -25.00 2.97
C ASP A 107 3.34 -24.12 3.38
N ASP A 108 3.06 -24.06 4.68
CA ASP A 108 1.99 -23.23 5.24
C ASP A 108 2.42 -21.75 5.34
N TYR A 109 2.37 -21.07 4.20
CA TYR A 109 2.59 -19.63 4.16
C TYR A 109 1.36 -18.84 4.60
N LEU A 110 0.15 -19.34 4.29
CA LEU A 110 -1.11 -18.67 4.59
C LEU A 110 -1.26 -18.36 6.07
N THR A 111 -1.06 -19.36 6.92
CA THR A 111 -1.13 -19.18 8.38
C THR A 111 -0.13 -18.12 8.87
N ARG A 112 1.10 -18.13 8.34
CA ARG A 112 2.12 -17.13 8.68
C ARG A 112 1.71 -15.73 8.25
N THR A 113 1.04 -15.60 7.10
CA THR A 113 0.53 -14.32 6.58
C THR A 113 -0.60 -13.80 7.45
N VAL A 114 -1.61 -14.62 7.74
CA VAL A 114 -2.75 -14.23 8.60
C VAL A 114 -2.27 -13.88 10.02
N ASP A 115 -1.40 -14.71 10.61
CA ASP A 115 -0.80 -14.44 11.93
C ASP A 115 -0.02 -13.12 11.95
N SER A 116 0.69 -12.80 10.85
CA SER A 116 1.40 -11.52 10.72
C SER A 116 0.43 -10.34 10.67
N ILE A 117 -0.62 -10.42 9.87
CA ILE A 117 -1.65 -9.37 9.77
C ILE A 117 -2.31 -9.13 11.13
N LEU A 118 -2.69 -10.21 11.84
CA LEU A 118 -3.30 -10.13 13.16
C LEU A 118 -2.37 -9.54 14.22
N ARG A 119 -1.09 -9.90 14.21
CA ARG A 119 -0.10 -9.42 15.16
C ARG A 119 0.26 -7.95 14.95
N GLU A 120 0.33 -7.51 13.69
CA GLU A 120 0.82 -6.17 13.33
C GLU A 120 -0.31 -5.14 13.16
N SER A 121 -1.59 -5.54 13.35
CA SER A 121 -2.76 -4.67 13.48
C SER A 121 -3.30 -4.65 14.89
N THR A 122 -3.84 -3.53 15.33
CA THR A 122 -4.47 -3.39 16.66
C THR A 122 -5.88 -3.98 16.67
N VAL A 123 -6.42 -4.25 17.86
CA VAL A 123 -7.80 -4.72 18.00
C VAL A 123 -8.78 -3.70 17.43
N GLN A 124 -8.55 -2.41 17.71
CA GLN A 124 -9.38 -1.32 17.20
C GLN A 124 -9.35 -1.25 15.67
N GLU A 125 -8.17 -1.29 15.04
CA GLU A 125 -8.06 -1.30 13.58
C GLU A 125 -8.83 -2.48 12.96
N ARG A 126 -8.79 -3.66 13.58
CA ARG A 126 -9.52 -4.84 13.09
C ARG A 126 -11.03 -4.72 13.27
N SER A 127 -11.52 -4.02 14.29
CA SER A 127 -12.96 -3.84 14.52
C SER A 127 -13.56 -2.73 13.67
N GLU A 128 -12.82 -1.65 13.42
CA GLU A 128 -13.36 -0.40 12.86
C GLU A 128 -12.86 -0.11 11.44
N ASP A 129 -11.63 -0.51 11.11
CA ASP A 129 -10.95 -0.03 9.92
C ASP A 129 -10.75 -1.08 8.83
N VAL A 130 -10.57 -2.36 9.20
CA VAL A 130 -10.05 -3.36 8.26
C VAL A 130 -10.93 -4.61 8.19
N TYR A 131 -11.15 -5.09 6.96
CA TYR A 131 -11.59 -6.44 6.67
C TYR A 131 -10.46 -7.28 6.08
N LEU A 132 -10.43 -8.57 6.38
CA LEU A 132 -9.59 -9.56 5.73
C LEU A 132 -10.49 -10.57 4.99
N PHE A 133 -10.48 -10.52 3.66
CA PHE A 133 -11.18 -11.48 2.80
C PHE A 133 -10.18 -12.50 2.29
N LEU A 134 -10.34 -13.73 2.73
CA LEU A 134 -9.52 -14.86 2.37
C LEU A 134 -10.32 -15.81 1.49
N MET A 135 -9.95 -15.95 0.23
CA MET A 135 -10.59 -16.87 -0.69
C MET A 135 -9.79 -18.17 -0.82
N LEU A 136 -10.45 -19.29 -0.51
CA LEU A 136 -9.90 -20.61 -0.76
C LEU A 136 -10.18 -21.02 -2.20
N ALA A 137 -9.17 -20.93 -3.05
CA ALA A 137 -9.27 -21.10 -4.49
C ALA A 137 -8.83 -22.51 -4.96
N ASP A 138 -8.79 -23.49 -4.05
CA ASP A 138 -8.53 -24.88 -4.42
C ASP A 138 -9.62 -25.43 -5.35
N ALA A 139 -9.24 -26.21 -6.35
CA ALA A 139 -10.22 -26.80 -7.27
C ALA A 139 -11.09 -27.87 -6.60
N ASP A 140 -10.50 -28.64 -5.65
CA ASP A 140 -11.21 -29.69 -4.91
C ASP A 140 -12.05 -29.09 -3.76
N PRO A 141 -13.39 -29.28 -3.75
CA PRO A 141 -14.27 -28.82 -2.67
C PRO A 141 -13.91 -29.41 -1.30
N ASN A 142 -13.41 -30.65 -1.25
CA ASN A 142 -13.04 -31.28 0.02
C ASN A 142 -11.82 -30.60 0.64
N VAL A 143 -10.84 -30.23 -0.16
CA VAL A 143 -9.69 -29.45 0.28
C VAL A 143 -10.13 -28.10 0.81
N ARG A 144 -11.05 -27.41 0.11
CA ARG A 144 -11.62 -26.13 0.62
C ARG A 144 -12.32 -26.30 1.95
N ALA A 145 -13.17 -27.33 2.09
CA ALA A 145 -13.91 -27.59 3.34
C ALA A 145 -12.97 -27.92 4.50
N GLN A 146 -11.95 -28.75 4.29
CA GLN A 146 -10.93 -29.04 5.29
C GLN A 146 -10.21 -27.78 5.73
N ARG A 147 -9.69 -26.98 4.79
CA ARG A 147 -8.99 -25.71 5.09
C ARG A 147 -9.88 -24.70 5.79
N ALA A 148 -11.14 -24.60 5.39
CA ALA A 148 -12.11 -23.75 6.09
C ALA A 148 -12.31 -24.18 7.55
N SER A 149 -12.42 -25.49 7.82
CA SER A 149 -12.50 -26.03 9.17
C SER A 149 -11.27 -25.69 10.02
N GLU A 150 -10.06 -25.88 9.47
CA GLU A 150 -8.78 -25.55 10.14
C GLU A 150 -8.67 -24.05 10.44
N LEU A 151 -9.02 -23.19 9.50
CA LEU A 151 -9.06 -21.73 9.68
C LEU A 151 -10.12 -21.31 10.70
N GLY A 152 -11.30 -21.96 10.67
CA GLY A 152 -12.39 -21.72 11.62
C GLY A 152 -11.97 -21.97 13.07
N GLN A 153 -11.25 -23.07 13.31
CA GLN A 153 -10.73 -23.40 14.64
C GLN A 153 -9.62 -22.42 15.07
N ARG A 154 -8.66 -22.15 14.19
CA ARG A 154 -7.49 -21.32 14.51
C ARG A 154 -7.84 -19.85 14.71
N TYR A 155 -8.74 -19.30 13.90
CA TYR A 155 -9.04 -17.86 13.83
C TYR A 155 -10.46 -17.54 14.29
N GLN A 156 -11.06 -18.36 15.15
CA GLN A 156 -12.44 -18.22 15.63
C GLN A 156 -12.77 -16.79 16.07
N HIS A 157 -11.93 -16.16 16.88
CA HIS A 157 -12.15 -14.78 17.35
C HIS A 157 -12.13 -13.74 16.22
N ALA A 158 -11.24 -13.90 15.25
CA ALA A 158 -11.16 -12.97 14.11
C ALA A 158 -12.38 -13.10 13.18
N ILE A 159 -12.93 -14.31 13.06
CA ILE A 159 -14.14 -14.61 12.29
C ILE A 159 -15.37 -14.07 13.03
N GLN A 160 -15.50 -14.35 14.33
CA GLN A 160 -16.63 -13.87 15.15
C GLN A 160 -16.67 -12.34 15.27
N SER A 161 -15.52 -11.67 15.28
CA SER A 161 -15.45 -10.19 15.28
C SER A 161 -15.81 -9.56 13.93
N GLY A 162 -16.08 -10.35 12.89
CA GLY A 162 -16.34 -9.88 11.54
C GLY A 162 -15.11 -9.33 10.80
N PHE A 163 -13.90 -9.46 11.38
CA PHE A 163 -12.65 -9.05 10.74
C PHE A 163 -12.25 -9.99 9.59
N LEU A 164 -12.26 -11.30 9.84
CA LEU A 164 -11.89 -12.33 8.86
C LEU A 164 -13.12 -12.98 8.25
N ARG A 165 -13.17 -12.99 6.92
CA ARG A 165 -14.15 -13.75 6.14
C ARG A 165 -13.43 -14.75 5.24
N VAL A 166 -13.92 -15.97 5.22
CA VAL A 166 -13.38 -17.02 4.35
C VAL A 166 -14.39 -17.29 3.24
N LEU A 167 -13.93 -17.18 2.02
CA LEU A 167 -14.73 -17.23 0.80
C LEU A 167 -14.33 -18.43 -0.06
N GLN A 168 -15.25 -18.87 -0.93
CA GLN A 168 -14.94 -19.76 -2.05
C GLN A 168 -15.45 -19.17 -3.37
N PRO A 169 -14.76 -19.43 -4.50
CA PRO A 169 -15.23 -19.03 -5.79
C PRO A 169 -16.36 -19.94 -6.29
N PRO A 170 -17.33 -19.43 -7.09
CA PRO A 170 -18.34 -20.27 -7.71
C PRO A 170 -17.73 -21.15 -8.82
N GLN A 171 -18.27 -22.35 -9.01
CA GLN A 171 -17.77 -23.27 -10.03
C GLN A 171 -17.85 -22.70 -11.44
N VAL A 172 -18.87 -21.88 -11.73
CA VAL A 172 -19.10 -21.24 -13.03
C VAL A 172 -18.00 -20.22 -13.41
N LEU A 173 -17.15 -19.84 -12.45
CA LEU A 173 -16.00 -18.96 -12.69
C LEU A 173 -14.94 -19.60 -13.61
N TYR A 174 -14.87 -20.93 -13.63
CA TYR A 174 -13.82 -21.67 -14.33
C TYR A 174 -14.39 -22.38 -15.57
N PRO A 175 -14.42 -21.70 -16.73
CA PRO A 175 -14.93 -22.31 -17.96
C PRO A 175 -13.99 -23.44 -18.43
N SER A 176 -14.58 -24.39 -19.16
CA SER A 176 -13.79 -25.41 -19.86
C SER A 176 -13.15 -24.76 -21.09
N LEU A 177 -11.86 -24.50 -21.02
CA LEU A 177 -11.11 -23.83 -22.08
C LEU A 177 -10.27 -24.82 -22.88
N ASP A 178 -10.32 -24.69 -24.22
CA ASP A 178 -9.31 -25.32 -25.08
C ASP A 178 -8.04 -24.47 -25.13
N PHE A 179 -7.05 -24.88 -24.36
CA PHE A 179 -5.76 -24.20 -24.32
C PHE A 179 -4.84 -24.54 -25.49
N SER A 180 -5.20 -25.50 -26.36
CA SER A 180 -4.38 -25.89 -27.52
C SER A 180 -4.37 -24.81 -28.60
N SER A 181 -5.48 -24.07 -28.75
CA SER A 181 -5.67 -23.00 -29.73
C SER A 181 -5.24 -21.62 -29.24
N ILE A 182 -4.92 -21.45 -27.94
CA ILE A 182 -4.59 -20.16 -27.36
C ILE A 182 -3.18 -19.71 -27.76
N ARG A 183 -3.06 -18.45 -28.22
CA ARG A 183 -1.76 -17.83 -28.44
C ARG A 183 -0.98 -17.74 -27.12
N ARG A 184 0.16 -18.43 -27.05
CA ARG A 184 1.00 -18.47 -25.85
C ARG A 184 1.88 -17.24 -25.76
N THR A 185 1.44 -16.27 -24.97
CA THR A 185 2.27 -15.13 -24.60
C THR A 185 3.49 -15.62 -23.83
N TYR A 186 4.66 -15.07 -24.08
CA TYR A 186 5.95 -15.45 -23.49
C TYR A 186 6.44 -16.87 -23.86
N ASN A 187 5.85 -17.53 -24.82
CA ASN A 187 6.13 -18.93 -25.17
C ASN A 187 5.98 -19.89 -23.97
N ASP A 188 5.07 -19.56 -23.04
CA ASP A 188 4.82 -20.36 -21.85
C ASP A 188 4.29 -21.77 -22.21
N PRO A 189 4.63 -22.83 -21.46
CA PRO A 189 3.98 -24.14 -21.59
C PRO A 189 2.50 -24.03 -21.21
N ILE A 190 1.66 -24.90 -21.78
CA ILE A 190 0.19 -24.88 -21.57
C ILE A 190 -0.15 -24.93 -20.07
N SER A 191 0.51 -25.76 -19.28
CA SER A 191 0.29 -25.84 -17.84
C SER A 191 0.47 -24.51 -17.11
N ARG A 192 1.43 -23.70 -17.55
CA ARG A 192 1.64 -22.35 -16.98
C ARG A 192 0.57 -21.37 -17.44
N VAL A 193 0.11 -21.48 -18.68
CA VAL A 193 -1.03 -20.67 -19.17
C VAL A 193 -2.29 -21.00 -18.39
N GLN A 194 -2.60 -22.29 -18.18
CA GLN A 194 -3.73 -22.74 -17.35
C GLN A 194 -3.65 -22.20 -15.92
N TRP A 195 -2.49 -22.35 -15.30
CA TRP A 195 -2.25 -21.86 -13.93
C TRP A 195 -2.48 -20.36 -13.80
N ARG A 196 -1.87 -19.53 -14.68
CA ARG A 196 -2.01 -18.08 -14.61
C ARG A 196 -3.43 -17.61 -14.96
N THR A 197 -4.09 -18.28 -15.91
CA THR A 197 -5.49 -18.02 -16.28
C THR A 197 -6.40 -18.20 -15.07
N LYS A 198 -6.28 -19.35 -14.38
CA LYS A 198 -7.01 -19.60 -13.14
C LYS A 198 -6.75 -18.50 -12.10
N GLN A 199 -5.49 -18.12 -11.88
CA GLN A 199 -5.13 -17.08 -10.92
C GLN A 199 -5.77 -15.73 -11.26
N VAL A 200 -5.85 -15.34 -12.54
CA VAL A 200 -6.55 -14.10 -12.94
C VAL A 200 -8.02 -14.17 -12.60
N LEU A 201 -8.68 -15.31 -12.87
CA LEU A 201 -10.09 -15.49 -12.53
C LEU A 201 -10.34 -15.48 -11.01
N ASP A 202 -9.46 -16.10 -10.24
CA ASP A 202 -9.51 -16.06 -8.77
C ASP A 202 -9.52 -14.62 -8.26
N PHE A 203 -8.59 -13.79 -8.71
CA PHE A 203 -8.52 -12.38 -8.31
C PHE A 203 -9.70 -11.56 -8.87
N ALA A 204 -10.13 -11.82 -10.10
CA ALA A 204 -11.28 -11.14 -10.69
C ALA A 204 -12.55 -11.39 -9.84
N PHE A 205 -12.77 -12.64 -9.39
CA PHE A 205 -13.90 -12.93 -8.51
C PHE A 205 -13.78 -12.25 -7.14
N LEU A 206 -12.60 -12.27 -6.53
CA LEU A 206 -12.38 -11.66 -5.23
C LEU A 206 -12.58 -10.12 -5.27
N PHE A 207 -12.16 -9.47 -6.36
CA PHE A 207 -12.42 -8.05 -6.62
C PHE A 207 -13.92 -7.80 -6.84
N TRP A 208 -14.57 -8.64 -7.63
CA TRP A 208 -16.01 -8.54 -7.90
C TRP A 208 -16.83 -8.72 -6.63
N TYR A 209 -16.55 -9.74 -5.83
CA TYR A 209 -17.20 -9.95 -4.53
C TYR A 209 -17.06 -8.72 -3.64
N THR A 210 -15.85 -8.17 -3.54
CA THR A 210 -15.63 -6.95 -2.74
C THR A 210 -16.39 -5.75 -3.31
N TRP A 211 -16.39 -5.58 -4.63
CA TRP A 211 -17.13 -4.48 -5.25
C TRP A 211 -18.64 -4.58 -5.01
N THR A 212 -19.24 -5.76 -5.12
CA THR A 212 -20.69 -5.96 -4.91
C THR A 212 -21.12 -5.67 -3.47
N ARG A 213 -20.25 -5.88 -2.49
CA ARG A 213 -20.52 -5.63 -1.06
C ARG A 213 -20.15 -4.22 -0.62
N GLN A 214 -19.23 -3.54 -1.33
CA GLN A 214 -18.75 -2.19 -1.00
C GLN A 214 -18.35 -1.99 0.48
N PRO A 215 -17.65 -2.94 1.14
CA PRO A 215 -17.47 -2.94 2.60
C PRO A 215 -16.48 -1.86 3.05
N SER A 216 -15.64 -1.32 2.15
CA SER A 216 -14.57 -0.39 2.48
C SER A 216 -14.30 0.64 1.37
N GLN A 217 -13.49 1.65 1.71
CA GLN A 217 -13.07 2.69 0.75
C GLN A 217 -11.97 2.19 -0.18
N TYR A 218 -11.03 1.40 0.36
CA TYR A 218 -9.84 0.92 -0.34
C TYR A 218 -9.75 -0.60 -0.31
N TYR A 219 -9.11 -1.15 -1.33
CA TYR A 219 -8.80 -2.56 -1.44
C TYR A 219 -7.28 -2.76 -1.58
N LEU A 220 -6.73 -3.65 -0.77
CA LEU A 220 -5.32 -4.02 -0.78
C LEU A 220 -5.15 -5.43 -1.36
N ILE A 221 -4.42 -5.51 -2.46
CA ILE A 221 -4.07 -6.78 -3.11
C ILE A 221 -2.87 -7.38 -2.38
N LEU A 222 -3.04 -8.57 -1.80
CA LEU A 222 -1.96 -9.34 -1.19
C LEU A 222 -1.94 -10.78 -1.70
N GLU A 223 -0.76 -11.39 -1.62
CA GLU A 223 -0.56 -12.84 -1.78
C GLU A 223 -0.59 -13.53 -0.41
N ASP A 224 -0.75 -14.86 -0.40
CA ASP A 224 -0.86 -15.67 0.81
C ASP A 224 0.49 -16.02 1.47
N ASP A 225 1.59 -15.44 0.99
CA ASP A 225 2.96 -15.67 1.45
C ASP A 225 3.73 -14.36 1.76
N VAL A 226 3.09 -13.48 2.52
CA VAL A 226 3.69 -12.19 2.89
C VAL A 226 3.73 -11.99 4.41
N LEU A 227 4.66 -11.16 4.87
CA LEU A 227 4.68 -10.62 6.23
C LEU A 227 4.41 -9.13 6.18
N SER A 228 3.55 -8.66 7.07
CA SER A 228 3.26 -7.24 7.25
C SER A 228 4.25 -6.57 8.19
N ALA A 229 4.51 -5.29 7.94
CA ALA A 229 5.27 -4.45 8.84
C ALA A 229 4.41 -4.04 10.06
N ARG A 230 5.08 -3.74 11.17
CA ARG A 230 4.40 -3.24 12.37
C ARG A 230 3.63 -1.95 12.07
N HIS A 231 2.38 -1.84 12.59
CA HIS A 231 1.49 -0.68 12.38
C HIS A 231 1.24 -0.36 10.89
N PHE A 232 1.16 -1.38 10.06
CA PHE A 232 0.98 -1.21 8.62
C PHE A 232 -0.32 -0.48 8.27
N VAL A 233 -1.40 -0.67 9.04
CA VAL A 233 -2.70 0.00 8.79
C VAL A 233 -2.57 1.51 8.97
N THR A 234 -2.02 1.95 10.09
CA THR A 234 -1.70 3.38 10.32
C THR A 234 -0.81 3.93 9.20
N ALA A 235 0.23 3.18 8.79
CA ALA A 235 1.14 3.59 7.72
C ALA A 235 0.45 3.72 6.36
N ILE A 236 -0.58 2.90 6.08
CA ILE A 236 -1.40 3.03 4.87
C ILE A 236 -2.28 4.28 4.98
N LYS A 237 -2.94 4.52 6.13
CA LYS A 237 -3.75 5.72 6.36
C LYS A 237 -2.93 7.00 6.14
N ASP A 238 -1.74 7.07 6.74
CA ASP A 238 -0.82 8.20 6.57
C ASP A 238 -0.45 8.39 5.09
N PHE A 239 -0.12 7.30 4.39
CA PHE A 239 0.28 7.38 2.99
C PHE A 239 -0.87 7.78 2.06
N VAL A 240 -2.10 7.32 2.33
CA VAL A 240 -3.30 7.74 1.60
C VAL A 240 -3.60 9.21 1.85
N SER A 241 -3.52 9.66 3.13
CA SER A 241 -3.81 11.06 3.48
C SER A 241 -2.89 12.06 2.79
N MET A 242 -1.63 11.69 2.55
CA MET A 242 -0.68 12.51 1.78
C MET A 242 -1.09 12.70 0.31
N HIS A 243 -1.93 11.82 -0.21
CA HIS A 243 -2.45 11.89 -1.58
C HIS A 243 -3.86 12.51 -1.65
N ASN A 244 -4.36 13.07 -0.55
CA ASN A 244 -5.64 13.79 -0.53
C ASN A 244 -5.58 14.99 -1.48
N GLY A 245 -6.66 15.20 -2.23
CA GLY A 245 -6.73 16.27 -3.24
C GLY A 245 -6.00 15.98 -4.56
N HIS A 246 -5.35 14.81 -4.70
CA HIS A 246 -4.69 14.39 -5.92
C HIS A 246 -5.33 13.14 -6.53
N HIS A 247 -5.40 13.12 -7.85
CA HIS A 247 -5.87 11.93 -8.56
C HIS A 247 -4.76 10.87 -8.58
N TRP A 248 -5.07 9.69 -8.09
CA TRP A 248 -4.23 8.51 -8.17
C TRP A 248 -5.08 7.27 -8.44
N VAL A 249 -4.55 6.30 -9.13
CA VAL A 249 -5.22 5.04 -9.48
C VAL A 249 -4.80 3.92 -8.53
N SER A 250 -3.51 3.84 -8.25
CA SER A 250 -2.96 2.83 -7.34
C SER A 250 -1.79 3.39 -6.54
N LEU A 251 -1.68 2.94 -5.28
CA LEU A 251 -0.53 3.20 -4.43
C LEU A 251 0.18 1.88 -4.12
N GLN A 252 1.49 1.84 -4.36
CA GLN A 252 2.30 0.65 -4.16
C GLN A 252 2.94 0.65 -2.77
N LEU A 253 2.63 -0.37 -1.96
CA LEU A 253 3.06 -0.49 -0.57
C LEU A 253 4.19 -1.50 -0.35
N ALA A 254 4.62 -2.19 -1.40
CA ALA A 254 5.76 -3.12 -1.39
C ALA A 254 6.65 -2.96 -2.62
N GLY A 255 7.80 -3.62 -2.62
CA GLY A 255 8.78 -3.53 -3.69
C GLY A 255 8.48 -4.35 -4.94
N PHE A 256 7.42 -5.14 -4.94
CA PHE A 256 7.09 -6.11 -5.98
C PHE A 256 5.74 -5.83 -6.61
N LEU A 257 5.57 -6.26 -7.86
CA LEU A 257 4.27 -6.29 -8.53
C LEU A 257 3.39 -7.37 -7.89
N GLY A 258 2.08 -7.11 -7.83
CA GLY A 258 1.11 -8.07 -7.27
C GLY A 258 1.04 -8.12 -5.74
N ILE A 259 1.98 -7.48 -5.04
CA ILE A 259 2.00 -7.47 -3.56
C ILE A 259 1.91 -6.03 -3.05
N GLY A 260 0.96 -5.77 -2.15
CA GLY A 260 0.83 -4.47 -1.51
C GLY A 260 0.37 -3.37 -2.46
N GLN A 261 -0.46 -3.68 -3.43
CA GLN A 261 -1.06 -2.72 -4.33
C GLN A 261 -2.42 -2.29 -3.80
N LEU A 262 -2.55 -1.01 -3.48
CA LEU A 262 -3.77 -0.39 -2.96
C LEU A 262 -4.52 0.28 -4.10
N VAL A 263 -5.81 -0.02 -4.24
CA VAL A 263 -6.73 0.58 -5.20
C VAL A 263 -8.00 1.05 -4.49
N ARG A 264 -8.80 1.89 -5.13
CA ARG A 264 -10.11 2.27 -4.58
C ARG A 264 -11.15 1.19 -4.88
N CYS A 265 -12.01 0.88 -3.90
CA CYS A 265 -13.05 -0.15 -4.09
C CYS A 265 -14.01 0.18 -5.24
N TYR A 266 -14.30 1.45 -5.49
CA TYR A 266 -15.21 1.84 -6.58
C TYR A 266 -14.63 1.62 -7.98
N ASP A 267 -13.31 1.44 -8.11
CA ASP A 267 -12.66 1.15 -9.40
C ASP A 267 -12.58 -0.36 -9.70
N LEU A 268 -12.97 -1.23 -8.73
CA LEU A 268 -12.80 -2.67 -8.87
C LEU A 268 -13.63 -3.28 -10.00
N ASP A 269 -14.83 -2.76 -10.31
CA ASP A 269 -15.66 -3.23 -11.42
C ASP A 269 -14.97 -3.04 -12.78
N ARG A 270 -14.31 -1.89 -12.96
CA ARG A 270 -13.52 -1.60 -14.17
C ARG A 270 -12.30 -2.51 -14.26
N LEU A 271 -11.64 -2.72 -13.12
CA LEU A 271 -10.51 -3.64 -13.06
C LEU A 271 -10.94 -5.07 -13.38
N VAL A 272 -12.06 -5.55 -12.82
CA VAL A 272 -12.62 -6.88 -13.14
C VAL A 272 -12.92 -7.00 -14.62
N SER A 273 -13.61 -6.01 -15.21
CA SER A 273 -13.91 -6.00 -16.66
C SER A 273 -12.65 -6.09 -17.50
N PHE A 274 -11.58 -5.35 -17.12
CA PHE A 274 -10.29 -5.42 -17.79
C PHE A 274 -9.61 -6.79 -17.63
N LEU A 275 -9.64 -7.37 -16.44
CA LEU A 275 -9.08 -8.71 -16.21
C LEU A 275 -9.80 -9.76 -17.06
N LEU A 276 -11.14 -9.73 -17.13
CA LEU A 276 -11.93 -10.67 -17.90
C LEU A 276 -11.72 -10.56 -19.41
N LEU A 277 -11.28 -9.39 -19.91
CA LEU A 277 -10.90 -9.23 -21.32
C LEU A 277 -9.59 -9.96 -21.66
N PHE A 278 -8.63 -10.03 -20.70
CA PHE A 278 -7.27 -10.45 -20.96
C PHE A 278 -6.79 -11.62 -20.07
N TYR A 279 -7.70 -12.34 -19.41
CA TYR A 279 -7.36 -13.35 -18.40
C TYR A 279 -6.55 -14.53 -18.94
N ARG A 280 -6.53 -14.77 -20.26
CA ARG A 280 -5.74 -15.81 -20.92
C ARG A 280 -4.35 -15.34 -21.32
N GLU A 281 -4.15 -14.06 -21.52
CA GLU A 281 -2.96 -13.50 -22.17
C GLU A 281 -1.82 -13.23 -21.19
N HIS A 282 -2.13 -12.67 -20.00
CA HIS A 282 -1.11 -12.21 -19.06
C HIS A 282 -1.39 -12.64 -17.62
N PRO A 283 -0.34 -12.77 -16.79
CA PRO A 283 -0.50 -12.93 -15.34
C PRO A 283 -1.21 -11.76 -14.69
N VAL A 284 -1.89 -11.99 -13.57
CA VAL A 284 -2.72 -10.97 -12.89
C VAL A 284 -1.94 -9.73 -12.46
N ASP A 285 -0.71 -9.90 -11.96
CA ASP A 285 0.17 -8.81 -11.55
C ASP A 285 0.51 -7.87 -12.72
N MET A 286 0.74 -8.43 -13.90
CA MET A 286 0.96 -7.65 -15.11
C MET A 286 -0.31 -6.96 -15.60
N LEU A 287 -1.46 -7.66 -15.57
CA LEU A 287 -2.75 -7.08 -15.98
C LEU A 287 -3.14 -5.90 -15.08
N VAL A 288 -3.02 -6.04 -13.77
CA VAL A 288 -3.31 -4.95 -12.84
C VAL A 288 -2.39 -3.74 -13.11
N ASN A 289 -1.11 -3.96 -13.41
CA ASN A 289 -0.20 -2.85 -13.75
C ASN A 289 -0.50 -2.22 -15.11
N HIS A 290 -0.91 -2.99 -16.12
CA HIS A 290 -1.37 -2.45 -17.40
C HIS A 290 -2.61 -1.58 -17.20
N TRP A 291 -3.60 -2.07 -16.44
CA TRP A 291 -4.79 -1.30 -16.10
C TRP A 291 -4.44 0.01 -15.38
N VAL A 292 -3.56 -0.04 -14.36
CA VAL A 292 -3.07 1.16 -13.66
C VAL A 292 -2.43 2.13 -14.64
N SER A 293 -1.61 1.64 -15.58
CA SER A 293 -0.94 2.49 -16.57
C SER A 293 -1.91 3.17 -17.53
N LEU A 294 -2.99 2.48 -17.91
CA LEU A 294 -4.05 3.03 -18.77
C LEU A 294 -4.90 4.08 -18.05
N MET A 295 -5.14 3.88 -16.76
CA MET A 295 -5.99 4.76 -15.95
C MET A 295 -5.22 5.91 -15.30
N ALA A 296 -3.88 5.85 -15.28
CA ALA A 296 -3.05 6.86 -14.65
C ALA A 296 -3.06 8.18 -15.45
N PRO A 297 -3.02 9.34 -14.77
CA PRO A 297 -2.88 10.62 -15.45
C PRO A 297 -1.53 10.69 -16.18
N GLU A 298 -1.52 11.30 -17.37
CA GLU A 298 -0.30 11.46 -18.18
C GLU A 298 0.86 12.12 -17.45
N LYS A 299 0.56 13.02 -16.52
CA LYS A 299 1.56 13.75 -15.73
C LYS A 299 1.28 13.60 -14.24
N PRO A 300 1.81 12.57 -13.58
CA PRO A 300 1.70 12.48 -12.14
C PRO A 300 2.40 13.67 -11.46
N PRO A 301 1.92 14.14 -10.31
CA PRO A 301 2.55 15.22 -9.57
C PRO A 301 4.03 14.90 -9.27
N LYS A 302 4.96 15.80 -9.66
CA LYS A 302 6.41 15.57 -9.59
C LYS A 302 6.96 15.20 -8.20
N ASN A 303 6.22 15.55 -7.14
CA ASN A 303 6.67 15.40 -5.75
C ASN A 303 5.86 14.37 -4.96
N MET A 304 4.99 13.59 -5.61
CA MET A 304 4.17 12.59 -4.95
C MET A 304 4.56 11.19 -5.39
N PRO A 305 5.30 10.44 -4.57
CA PRO A 305 5.66 9.07 -4.88
C PRO A 305 4.40 8.18 -4.80
N THR A 306 4.07 7.49 -5.88
CA THR A 306 3.01 6.46 -5.88
C THR A 306 3.45 5.17 -5.20
N ARG A 307 4.74 5.04 -4.90
CA ARG A 307 5.32 3.92 -4.17
C ARG A 307 5.84 4.36 -2.81
N ARG A 308 5.35 3.70 -1.76
CA ARG A 308 5.83 3.91 -0.39
C ARG A 308 7.19 3.24 -0.18
N VAL A 309 8.10 3.97 0.46
CA VAL A 309 9.39 3.47 0.91
C VAL A 309 9.57 3.86 2.38
N PRO A 310 9.91 2.91 3.25
CA PRO A 310 10.07 1.47 3.03
C PRO A 310 8.75 0.76 2.76
N GLY A 311 8.85 -0.42 2.09
CA GLY A 311 7.70 -1.29 1.85
C GLY A 311 7.08 -1.78 3.16
N LEU A 312 5.77 -2.02 3.14
CA LEU A 312 4.99 -2.53 4.28
C LEU A 312 4.83 -4.04 4.28
N PHE A 313 5.14 -4.70 3.16
CA PHE A 313 4.94 -6.13 2.99
C PHE A 313 6.20 -6.79 2.43
N GLN A 314 6.56 -7.93 3.04
CA GLN A 314 7.73 -8.74 2.65
C GLN A 314 7.24 -10.09 2.15
N HIS A 315 7.55 -10.42 0.90
CA HIS A 315 7.35 -11.76 0.36
C HIS A 315 8.24 -12.79 1.08
N ILE A 316 7.68 -13.92 1.46
CA ILE A 316 8.36 -15.01 2.17
C ILE A 316 8.26 -16.35 1.45
N GLY A 317 7.44 -16.44 0.40
CA GLY A 317 7.30 -17.67 -0.38
C GLY A 317 8.60 -18.03 -1.09
N VAL A 318 9.03 -19.28 -0.93
CA VAL A 318 10.18 -19.86 -1.63
C VAL A 318 9.68 -20.81 -2.71
N HIS A 319 8.68 -21.61 -2.39
CA HIS A 319 8.08 -22.58 -3.31
C HIS A 319 6.79 -22.01 -3.90
N SER A 320 6.77 -21.88 -5.23
CA SER A 320 5.58 -21.43 -5.97
C SER A 320 4.52 -22.53 -6.01
N THR A 321 3.25 -22.14 -6.18
CA THR A 321 2.18 -23.09 -6.57
C THR A 321 2.38 -23.67 -7.95
N LEU A 322 3.21 -23.05 -8.80
CA LEU A 322 3.67 -23.61 -10.06
C LEU A 322 4.77 -24.64 -9.78
N ALA A 323 4.57 -25.87 -10.24
CA ALA A 323 5.49 -26.97 -10.02
C ALA A 323 6.94 -26.63 -10.44
N ASN A 324 7.92 -26.99 -9.60
CA ASN A 324 9.36 -26.83 -9.83
C ASN A 324 9.84 -25.35 -9.90
N LYS A 325 9.01 -24.36 -9.53
CA LYS A 325 9.43 -22.97 -9.46
C LYS A 325 9.78 -22.58 -8.02
N THR A 326 11.05 -22.24 -7.79
CA THR A 326 11.52 -21.61 -6.55
C THR A 326 11.87 -20.15 -6.79
N GLN A 327 11.57 -19.29 -5.84
CA GLN A 327 11.94 -17.87 -5.88
C GLN A 327 12.21 -17.35 -4.47
N ALA A 328 13.20 -16.50 -4.34
CA ALA A 328 13.56 -15.88 -3.06
C ALA A 328 13.58 -14.34 -3.23
N LEU A 329 12.40 -13.78 -3.45
CA LEU A 329 12.25 -12.33 -3.60
C LEU A 329 12.29 -11.66 -2.23
N LYS A 330 13.14 -10.65 -2.06
CA LYS A 330 13.22 -9.85 -0.84
C LYS A 330 13.13 -8.37 -1.16
N ASP A 331 12.20 -7.68 -0.54
CA ASP A 331 12.18 -6.21 -0.55
C ASP A 331 13.27 -5.70 0.39
N ASN A 332 14.34 -5.19 -0.19
CA ASN A 332 15.46 -4.65 0.56
C ASN A 332 15.06 -3.44 1.42
N THR A 333 13.97 -2.75 1.08
CA THR A 333 13.48 -1.61 1.85
C THR A 333 12.74 -2.06 3.12
N PHE A 334 12.01 -3.19 3.08
CA PHE A 334 11.31 -3.74 4.24
C PHE A 334 12.26 -4.10 5.38
N SER A 335 13.43 -4.64 5.08
CA SER A 335 14.41 -5.06 6.08
C SER A 335 15.18 -3.92 6.76
N LEU A 336 15.13 -2.71 6.20
CA LEU A 336 15.86 -1.55 6.70
C LEU A 336 15.23 -0.93 7.96
N VAL A 337 13.99 -1.28 8.30
CA VAL A 337 13.23 -0.61 9.36
C VAL A 337 12.91 -1.55 10.52
N LYS A 338 13.93 -1.95 11.26
CA LYS A 338 13.76 -2.49 12.60
C LYS A 338 13.74 -1.33 13.59
N ARG A 339 12.59 -0.69 13.82
CA ARG A 339 12.48 0.27 14.93
C ARG A 339 12.53 -0.47 16.27
N ARG A 340 13.45 -0.03 17.13
CA ARG A 340 13.61 -0.54 18.50
C ARG A 340 12.71 0.15 19.54
N TYR A 341 11.88 1.10 19.12
CA TYR A 341 11.12 1.95 20.05
C TYR A 341 9.62 1.64 19.96
N SER A 342 9.03 1.47 21.13
CA SER A 342 7.62 1.08 21.32
C SER A 342 6.72 2.23 21.75
N HIS A 343 7.21 3.48 21.74
CA HIS A 343 6.39 4.62 22.12
C HIS A 343 5.81 5.34 20.90
N VAL A 344 4.64 5.91 21.07
CA VAL A 344 3.97 6.75 20.09
C VAL A 344 4.36 8.21 20.38
N ASN A 345 4.81 8.93 19.35
CA ASN A 345 5.04 10.35 19.44
C ASN A 345 3.71 11.11 19.51
N PRO A 346 3.65 12.27 20.21
CA PRO A 346 2.49 13.15 20.14
C PRO A 346 2.17 13.57 18.71
N THR A 347 0.91 13.88 18.43
CA THR A 347 0.51 14.41 17.11
C THR A 347 1.25 15.70 16.81
N ALA A 348 1.84 15.80 15.63
CA ALA A 348 2.56 16.97 15.17
C ALA A 348 2.63 17.02 13.64
N ASP A 349 2.74 18.24 13.09
CA ASP A 349 3.11 18.45 11.71
C ASP A 349 4.63 18.43 11.57
N VAL A 350 5.12 17.85 10.48
CA VAL A 350 6.56 17.84 10.15
C VAL A 350 6.79 18.75 8.96
N VAL A 351 7.70 19.71 9.12
CA VAL A 351 8.09 20.67 8.09
C VAL A 351 9.60 20.65 7.95
N THR A 352 10.14 20.69 6.72
CA THR A 352 11.58 20.71 6.52
C THR A 352 11.97 21.46 5.27
N THR A 353 13.12 22.13 5.32
CA THR A 353 13.79 22.70 4.16
C THR A 353 14.76 21.73 3.49
N ILE A 354 15.08 20.61 4.16
CA ILE A 354 15.97 19.58 3.63
C ILE A 354 15.34 18.95 2.39
N ARG A 355 16.09 18.94 1.29
CA ARG A 355 15.64 18.30 0.05
C ARG A 355 15.49 16.80 0.24
N GLN A 356 14.25 16.32 0.11
CA GLN A 356 13.92 14.91 0.17
C GLN A 356 14.62 14.12 -0.93
N TYR A 357 15.10 12.93 -0.58
CA TYR A 357 15.62 11.95 -1.53
C TYR A 357 14.54 10.90 -1.84
N LYS A 358 14.10 10.81 -3.10
CA LYS A 358 13.07 9.88 -3.58
C LYS A 358 11.79 9.90 -2.71
N GLY A 359 11.23 8.73 -2.38
CA GLY A 359 10.04 8.54 -1.56
C GLY A 359 10.30 8.46 -0.04
N TYR A 360 11.47 8.89 0.45
CA TYR A 360 11.79 8.89 1.89
C TYR A 360 11.33 10.21 2.52
N LEU A 361 10.07 10.23 2.93
CA LEU A 361 9.35 11.42 3.35
C LEU A 361 9.75 11.89 4.75
N PRO A 362 9.71 13.21 5.03
CA PRO A 362 10.04 13.77 6.34
C PRO A 362 9.20 13.18 7.47
N GLU A 363 7.92 12.96 7.25
CA GLU A 363 6.97 12.43 8.22
C GLU A 363 7.39 11.04 8.74
N HIS A 364 8.11 10.26 7.92
CA HIS A 364 8.64 8.96 8.33
C HIS A 364 9.70 9.04 9.43
N ALA A 365 10.34 10.18 9.65
CA ALA A 365 11.26 10.36 10.78
C ALA A 365 10.53 10.49 12.11
N TYR A 366 9.30 11.00 12.09
CA TYR A 366 8.52 11.29 13.29
C TYR A 366 7.42 10.27 13.56
N SER A 367 6.79 9.73 12.53
CA SER A 367 5.73 8.74 12.63
C SER A 367 6.18 7.48 13.38
N SER A 368 5.27 6.86 14.15
CA SER A 368 5.47 5.52 14.74
C SER A 368 5.41 4.41 13.69
N ALA A 369 4.88 4.70 12.50
CA ALA A 369 4.83 3.77 11.39
C ALA A 369 6.24 3.41 10.87
N PRO A 370 6.41 2.25 10.23
CA PRO A 370 7.67 1.87 9.61
C PRO A 370 8.10 2.90 8.57
N GLY A 371 9.29 3.46 8.72
CA GLY A 371 9.82 4.43 7.79
C GLY A 371 11.06 5.11 8.29
N MET A 372 11.68 5.87 7.41
CA MET A 372 12.75 6.81 7.72
C MET A 372 12.68 7.98 6.76
N PHE A 373 13.14 9.13 7.19
CA PHE A 373 13.42 10.24 6.31
C PHE A 373 14.83 10.09 5.73
N TRP A 374 14.95 10.28 4.43
CA TRP A 374 16.26 10.42 3.79
C TRP A 374 16.27 11.74 3.01
N GLY A 375 17.03 12.68 3.53
CA GLY A 375 17.21 14.00 2.95
C GLY A 375 18.64 14.26 2.54
N ILE A 376 18.82 15.28 1.70
CA ILE A 376 20.13 15.83 1.30
C ILE A 376 20.22 17.21 1.93
N PRO A 377 20.71 17.31 3.18
CA PRO A 377 20.75 18.59 3.88
C PRO A 377 21.85 19.50 3.36
N ARG A 378 21.66 20.80 3.55
CA ARG A 378 22.62 21.86 3.33
C ARG A 378 22.78 22.67 4.62
N PRO A 379 23.90 23.40 4.80
CA PRO A 379 24.00 24.33 5.93
C PRO A 379 22.82 25.28 5.98
N GLY A 380 22.21 25.40 7.17
CA GLY A 380 21.03 26.22 7.39
C GLY A 380 19.67 25.53 7.12
N ASP A 381 19.67 24.29 6.62
CA ASP A 381 18.43 23.53 6.51
C ASP A 381 17.89 23.15 7.90
N THR A 382 16.55 23.08 8.02
CA THR A 382 15.82 22.76 9.23
C THR A 382 14.93 21.54 9.08
N PHE A 383 14.70 20.86 10.19
CA PHE A 383 13.71 19.79 10.33
C PHE A 383 12.85 20.12 11.55
N ASP A 384 11.62 20.57 11.30
CA ASP A 384 10.75 21.17 12.29
C ASP A 384 9.61 20.23 12.65
N ILE A 385 9.33 20.08 13.95
CA ILE A 385 8.21 19.31 14.47
C ILE A 385 7.28 20.30 15.18
N LEU A 386 6.11 20.52 14.61
CA LEU A 386 5.14 21.52 15.03
C LEU A 386 4.00 20.85 15.80
N PHE A 387 3.91 21.12 17.08
CA PHE A 387 2.85 20.57 17.92
C PHE A 387 1.63 21.49 17.94
N PRO A 388 0.39 20.95 17.84
CA PRO A 388 -0.82 21.78 17.89
C PRO A 388 -1.02 22.44 19.24
N GLU A 389 -0.52 21.82 20.31
CA GLU A 389 -0.62 22.30 21.68
C GLU A 389 0.73 22.21 22.40
N ALA A 390 0.90 23.08 23.40
CA ALA A 390 2.08 23.08 24.23
C ALA A 390 2.08 21.91 25.22
N PHE A 391 3.19 21.18 25.32
CA PHE A 391 3.35 20.14 26.31
C PHE A 391 4.79 20.08 26.84
N LYS A 392 4.99 19.34 27.93
CA LYS A 392 6.28 19.19 28.56
C LYS A 392 7.05 18.04 27.91
N VAL A 393 8.09 18.37 27.16
CA VAL A 393 9.02 17.37 26.59
C VAL A 393 9.96 16.87 27.68
N LYS A 394 9.98 15.56 27.92
CA LYS A 394 10.92 14.92 28.86
C LYS A 394 12.21 14.48 28.19
N ARG A 395 12.13 14.03 26.97
CA ARG A 395 13.27 13.47 26.23
C ARG A 395 13.05 13.58 24.74
N VAL A 396 14.10 13.96 24.03
CA VAL A 396 14.18 13.89 22.55
C VAL A 396 15.22 12.84 22.20
N VAL A 397 14.89 11.95 21.28
CA VAL A 397 15.82 10.93 20.76
C VAL A 397 15.89 11.07 19.25
N ILE A 398 17.06 11.40 18.74
CA ILE A 398 17.33 11.53 17.31
C ILE A 398 18.21 10.34 16.89
N ILE A 399 17.71 9.56 15.93
CA ILE A 399 18.43 8.40 15.42
C ILE A 399 18.82 8.71 14.00
N THR A 400 20.11 8.69 13.72
CA THR A 400 20.66 8.98 12.42
C THR A 400 21.51 7.83 11.90
N GLY A 401 21.66 7.75 10.57
CA GLY A 401 22.43 6.74 9.88
C GLY A 401 21.63 5.51 9.48
N ALA A 402 21.94 4.97 8.31
CA ALA A 402 21.35 3.76 7.76
C ALA A 402 22.31 2.57 7.90
N ALA A 403 21.86 1.48 8.51
CA ALA A 403 22.56 0.20 8.50
C ALA A 403 22.25 -0.55 7.20
N VAL A 404 23.04 -0.37 6.17
CA VAL A 404 22.83 -0.96 4.84
C VAL A 404 23.12 -2.47 4.81
N SER A 405 23.87 -3.00 5.75
CA SER A 405 24.01 -4.46 5.98
C SER A 405 24.68 -4.72 7.33
N LYS A 406 24.57 -5.97 7.84
CA LYS A 406 25.22 -6.40 9.09
C LYS A 406 26.76 -6.27 9.08
N LYS A 407 27.38 -6.12 7.93
CA LYS A 407 28.84 -6.06 7.74
C LYS A 407 29.39 -4.70 7.33
N LYS A 408 28.56 -3.68 7.08
CA LYS A 408 29.04 -2.35 6.64
C LYS A 408 28.86 -1.33 7.77
N LYS A 409 29.88 -0.45 7.95
CA LYS A 409 29.80 0.71 8.85
C LYS A 409 28.52 1.51 8.56
N MET A 410 27.85 1.98 9.60
CA MET A 410 26.74 2.92 9.47
C MET A 410 27.19 4.11 8.61
N ARG A 411 26.40 4.40 7.56
CA ARG A 411 26.62 5.55 6.68
C ARG A 411 25.49 6.56 6.89
N ASP A 412 25.63 7.72 6.32
CA ASP A 412 24.60 8.76 6.31
C ASP A 412 24.17 9.20 7.74
N LYS A 413 25.14 9.28 8.66
CA LYS A 413 24.91 9.87 9.97
C LYS A 413 24.88 11.39 9.87
N LEU A 414 23.99 12.01 10.65
CA LEU A 414 24.08 13.43 10.93
C LEU A 414 25.37 13.67 11.74
N LEU A 415 26.26 14.51 11.22
CA LEU A 415 27.56 14.77 11.83
C LEU A 415 27.48 15.88 12.87
N SER A 416 26.75 16.96 12.53
CA SER A 416 26.58 18.09 13.44
C SER A 416 25.18 18.68 13.29
N GLY A 417 24.71 19.32 14.34
CA GLY A 417 23.42 20.00 14.35
C GLY A 417 23.11 20.67 15.67
N ILE A 418 22.09 21.48 15.67
CA ILE A 418 21.58 22.18 16.84
C ILE A 418 20.14 21.74 17.09
N LEU A 419 19.84 21.38 18.33
CA LEU A 419 18.50 21.14 18.80
C LEU A 419 17.99 22.38 19.50
N GLU A 420 16.96 23.00 18.94
CA GLU A 420 16.34 24.20 19.48
C GLU A 420 14.86 23.94 19.78
N VAL A 421 14.31 24.66 20.71
CA VAL A 421 12.89 24.65 21.03
C VAL A 421 12.34 26.09 20.99
N SER A 422 11.11 26.23 20.57
CA SER A 422 10.39 27.50 20.57
C SER A 422 9.03 27.35 21.25
N SER A 423 8.62 28.38 21.94
CA SER A 423 7.28 28.47 22.57
C SER A 423 6.22 29.06 21.65
N SER A 424 6.60 29.51 20.45
CA SER A 424 5.65 30.11 19.49
C SER A 424 6.13 29.93 18.07
N PHE A 425 5.20 29.61 17.16
CA PHE A 425 5.42 29.55 15.73
C PHE A 425 4.22 30.11 14.96
N SER A 426 4.47 30.56 13.74
CA SER A 426 3.43 30.85 12.75
C SER A 426 3.69 30.00 11.50
N LYS A 427 2.65 29.30 11.01
CA LYS A 427 2.72 28.63 9.71
C LYS A 427 2.70 29.71 8.62
N MET A 428 3.62 29.63 7.66
CA MET A 428 3.54 30.45 6.47
C MET A 428 2.59 29.77 5.46
N GLU A 429 1.96 30.58 4.59
CA GLU A 429 1.03 30.13 3.55
C GLU A 429 1.67 29.16 2.54
N THR A 430 2.98 29.11 2.45
CA THR A 430 3.70 28.09 1.68
C THR A 430 3.93 26.83 2.52
N PRO A 431 3.54 25.62 2.06
CA PRO A 431 3.45 24.41 2.89
C PRO A 431 4.77 23.81 3.39
N ARG A 432 5.89 24.58 3.39
CA ARG A 432 7.23 24.06 3.74
C ARG A 432 8.05 24.97 4.65
N LYS A 433 7.47 26.02 5.21
CA LYS A 433 8.19 26.88 6.17
C LYS A 433 7.30 27.21 7.36
N ALA A 434 7.86 27.06 8.53
CA ALA A 434 7.32 27.65 9.75
C ALA A 434 8.29 28.73 10.22
N THR A 435 7.76 29.87 10.67
CA THR A 435 8.57 30.91 11.28
C THR A 435 8.40 30.83 12.78
N CYS A 436 9.46 30.60 13.48
CA CYS A 436 9.47 30.50 14.93
C CYS A 436 10.15 31.72 15.56
N ARG A 437 9.70 32.06 16.74
CA ARG A 437 10.26 33.16 17.52
C ARG A 437 10.73 32.63 18.86
N ASN A 438 11.71 33.28 19.45
CA ASN A 438 12.20 32.98 20.81
C ASN A 438 12.77 31.55 20.93
N PHE A 439 13.73 31.21 20.08
CA PHE A 439 14.43 29.95 20.17
C PHE A 439 15.28 29.83 21.44
N VAL A 440 15.23 28.67 22.05
CA VAL A 440 16.15 28.27 23.10
C VAL A 440 16.97 27.10 22.57
N ASN A 441 18.28 27.30 22.49
CA ASN A 441 19.21 26.21 22.18
C ASN A 441 19.22 25.22 23.35
N VAL A 442 18.88 23.96 23.05
CA VAL A 442 18.86 22.88 24.05
C VAL A 442 20.16 22.10 24.02
N LYS A 443 20.70 21.81 22.83
CA LYS A 443 21.90 21.04 22.66
C LYS A 443 22.50 21.20 21.26
N GLU A 444 23.82 21.35 21.23
CA GLU A 444 24.62 21.13 20.02
C GLU A 444 25.23 19.74 20.05
N PHE A 445 25.37 19.12 18.89
CA PHE A 445 26.04 17.84 18.71
C PHE A 445 26.93 17.86 17.46
N GLN A 446 28.08 17.18 17.58
CA GLN A 446 29.09 17.05 16.53
C GLN A 446 29.45 15.60 16.34
#